data_588de72804491f8805851a12ba7e31c2
#
_entry.id   588de72804491f8805851a12ba7e31c2
#
_cell.length_a   1.000
_cell.length_b   1.000
_cell.length_c   1.000
_cell.angle_alpha   90.00
_cell.angle_beta   90.00
_cell.angle_gamma   90.00
#
_symmetry.space_group_name_H-M   'P 1'
#
loop_
_entity.id
_entity.type
_entity.pdbx_description
1 polymer ?
#
loop_
_entity_poly.entity_id
_entity_poly.type
_entity_poly.pdbx_seq_one_letter_code
_entity_poly.pdbx_strand_id
1 'polypeptide(L)'
;VQTALLHMNGKLVDRDSVRRYLHMLQSSSPSYILMASIDECIRLVDEEREKVFKPYVEMLCQLRKEIGKLKNLQLLETMQYDASKIVISARGRMSGKELQEILLENDHLQMEMAAGSYVIAMTGPGDTQEGMNRLLNALRNLDKRLDEVLQGNRKQDKNLDEVLSGNRKMDAATMKKDPGFCRHPLIPAERVVESAKVKGRKGLAVPWQEAAGKVSLEFVYLYPPGIPIVVPGERVSEEAVQQILDYEKNGFTIEGTKKKDRLEVLKNG
;
A
#
# COMPACT_ATOMS: atom_id res chain seq x y z
N VAL A 1 -4.38 -3.40 -18.90
CA VAL A 1 -4.82 -2.27 -19.74
C VAL A 1 -4.00 -2.26 -21.01
N GLN A 2 -4.66 -2.19 -22.19
CA GLN A 2 -3.99 -2.24 -23.48
C GLN A 2 -3.64 -0.87 -24.06
N THR A 3 -4.03 0.21 -23.39
CA THR A 3 -3.74 1.59 -23.83
C THR A 3 -3.29 2.43 -22.64
N ALA A 4 -2.36 3.33 -22.90
CA ALA A 4 -1.88 4.30 -21.93
C ALA A 4 -1.33 5.54 -22.63
N LEU A 5 -1.22 6.64 -21.90
CA LEU A 5 -0.52 7.85 -22.32
C LEU A 5 0.85 7.90 -21.66
N LEU A 6 1.89 8.15 -22.44
CA LEU A 6 3.24 8.39 -21.95
C LEU A 6 3.63 9.85 -22.21
N HIS A 7 3.74 10.63 -21.13
CA HIS A 7 4.16 12.03 -21.20
C HIS A 7 5.65 12.14 -20.93
N MET A 8 6.37 12.79 -21.85
CA MET A 8 7.81 13.02 -21.70
C MET A 8 8.11 14.52 -21.79
N ASN A 9 8.66 15.07 -20.71
CA ASN A 9 9.11 16.45 -20.62
C ASN A 9 10.59 16.54 -20.29
N GLY A 10 11.20 17.64 -20.70
CA GLY A 10 12.60 17.93 -20.39
C GLY A 10 13.61 17.19 -21.26
N LYS A 11 14.86 17.14 -20.78
CA LYS A 11 16.02 16.64 -21.52
C LYS A 11 16.72 15.46 -20.84
N LEU A 12 16.23 15.00 -19.71
CA LEU A 12 16.85 13.92 -18.92
C LEU A 12 16.60 12.52 -19.49
N VAL A 13 15.52 12.36 -20.25
CA VAL A 13 15.13 11.08 -20.84
C VAL A 13 15.37 11.11 -22.34
N ASP A 14 16.13 10.14 -22.83
CA ASP A 14 16.34 9.95 -24.25
C ASP A 14 15.08 9.40 -24.92
N ARG A 15 14.48 10.23 -25.77
CA ARG A 15 13.23 9.92 -26.46
C ARG A 15 13.34 8.76 -27.45
N ASP A 16 14.50 8.61 -28.08
CA ASP A 16 14.70 7.55 -29.08
C ASP A 16 14.84 6.19 -28.40
N SER A 17 15.50 6.14 -27.24
CA SER A 17 15.52 4.94 -26.40
C SER A 17 14.12 4.54 -25.95
N VAL A 18 13.33 5.50 -25.45
CA VAL A 18 11.94 5.21 -25.04
C VAL A 18 11.12 4.70 -26.22
N ARG A 19 11.21 5.34 -27.38
CA ARG A 19 10.49 4.87 -28.61
C ARG A 19 10.89 3.46 -28.99
N ARG A 20 12.19 3.14 -28.92
CA ARG A 20 12.69 1.79 -29.19
C ARG A 20 12.11 0.75 -28.24
N TYR A 21 12.06 1.05 -26.93
CA TYR A 21 11.46 0.13 -25.95
C TYR A 21 9.95 0.00 -26.12
N LEU A 22 9.24 1.07 -26.44
CA LEU A 22 7.83 1.00 -26.78
C LEU A 22 7.58 0.05 -27.97
N HIS A 23 8.37 0.14 -29.03
CA HIS A 23 8.26 -0.78 -30.17
C HIS A 23 8.47 -2.25 -29.79
N MET A 24 9.31 -2.54 -28.82
CA MET A 24 9.56 -3.92 -28.37
C MET A 24 8.50 -4.44 -27.41
N LEU A 25 7.90 -3.57 -26.58
CA LEU A 25 7.06 -3.98 -25.45
C LEU A 25 5.57 -3.75 -25.68
N GLN A 26 5.19 -2.87 -26.58
CA GLN A 26 3.77 -2.61 -26.88
C GLN A 26 3.10 -3.80 -27.57
N SER A 27 1.80 -3.98 -27.34
CA SER A 27 1.01 -4.99 -28.06
C SER A 27 0.84 -4.61 -29.54
N SER A 28 0.73 -5.61 -30.41
CA SER A 28 0.62 -5.41 -31.85
C SER A 28 -0.74 -4.88 -32.32
N SER A 29 -1.81 -5.10 -31.52
CA SER A 29 -3.18 -4.74 -31.89
C SER A 29 -3.74 -3.73 -30.89
N PRO A 30 -3.86 -2.44 -31.26
CA PRO A 30 -4.46 -1.45 -30.39
C PRO A 30 -5.97 -1.67 -30.26
N SER A 31 -6.50 -1.47 -29.06
CA SER A 31 -7.95 -1.42 -28.84
C SER A 31 -8.47 -0.02 -29.12
N TYR A 32 -9.20 0.16 -30.21
CA TYR A 32 -9.81 1.45 -30.53
C TYR A 32 -10.84 1.89 -29.49
N ILE A 33 -11.55 0.96 -28.85
CA ILE A 33 -12.50 1.26 -27.76
C ILE A 33 -11.76 1.89 -26.58
N LEU A 34 -10.62 1.33 -26.17
CA LEU A 34 -9.81 1.89 -25.09
C LEU A 34 -9.15 3.22 -25.49
N MET A 35 -8.76 3.38 -26.76
CA MET A 35 -8.25 4.66 -27.25
C MET A 35 -9.34 5.74 -27.24
N ALA A 36 -10.56 5.41 -27.68
CA ALA A 36 -11.69 6.32 -27.61
C ALA A 36 -12.06 6.69 -26.16
N SER A 37 -11.92 5.76 -25.21
CA SER A 37 -12.15 6.06 -23.79
C SER A 37 -11.11 7.03 -23.21
N ILE A 38 -9.87 7.00 -23.70
CA ILE A 38 -8.85 8.01 -23.33
C ILE A 38 -9.23 9.39 -23.87
N ASP A 39 -9.61 9.44 -25.14
CA ASP A 39 -10.02 10.68 -25.82
C ASP A 39 -11.23 11.33 -25.10
N GLU A 40 -12.23 10.51 -24.78
CA GLU A 40 -13.42 10.97 -24.04
C GLU A 40 -13.07 11.43 -22.62
N CYS A 41 -12.15 10.76 -21.95
CA CYS A 41 -11.66 11.18 -20.64
C CYS A 41 -10.98 12.56 -20.71
N ILE A 42 -10.15 12.79 -21.73
CA ILE A 42 -9.50 14.09 -21.95
C ILE A 42 -10.55 15.16 -22.23
N ARG A 43 -11.52 14.88 -23.12
CA ARG A 43 -12.64 15.79 -23.42
C ARG A 43 -13.40 16.17 -22.16
N LEU A 44 -13.76 15.20 -21.33
CA LEU A 44 -14.46 15.42 -20.05
C LEU A 44 -13.68 16.36 -19.12
N VAL A 45 -12.37 16.14 -19.00
CA VAL A 45 -11.51 16.98 -18.16
C VAL A 45 -11.36 18.39 -18.73
N ASP A 46 -11.27 18.54 -20.05
CA ASP A 46 -11.10 19.83 -20.71
C ASP A 46 -12.37 20.68 -20.67
N GLU A 47 -13.51 20.08 -21.01
CA GLU A 47 -14.79 20.79 -21.17
C GLU A 47 -15.62 20.86 -19.89
N GLU A 48 -15.58 19.82 -19.03
CA GLU A 48 -16.52 19.68 -17.92
C GLU A 48 -15.84 19.58 -16.53
N ARG A 49 -14.54 19.88 -16.41
CA ARG A 49 -13.78 19.70 -15.17
C ARG A 49 -14.43 20.33 -13.94
N GLU A 50 -14.92 21.54 -14.04
CA GLU A 50 -15.56 22.25 -12.90
C GLU A 50 -16.82 21.52 -12.43
N LYS A 51 -17.63 21.07 -13.38
CA LYS A 51 -18.87 20.35 -13.10
C LYS A 51 -18.60 18.97 -12.46
N VAL A 52 -17.52 18.31 -12.86
CA VAL A 52 -17.17 16.96 -12.42
C VAL A 52 -16.36 16.99 -11.12
N PHE A 53 -15.32 17.82 -11.05
CA PHE A 53 -14.39 17.79 -9.93
C PHE A 53 -14.82 18.63 -8.73
N LYS A 54 -15.55 19.73 -8.92
CA LYS A 54 -15.96 20.59 -7.80
C LYS A 54 -16.85 19.85 -6.78
N PRO A 55 -17.93 19.15 -7.17
CA PRO A 55 -18.74 18.38 -6.22
C PRO A 55 -17.91 17.28 -5.53
N TYR A 56 -17.03 16.61 -6.29
CA TYR A 56 -16.14 15.59 -5.74
C TYR A 56 -15.21 16.16 -4.66
N VAL A 57 -14.56 17.28 -4.92
CA VAL A 57 -13.66 17.93 -3.95
C VAL A 57 -14.42 18.34 -2.69
N GLU A 58 -15.64 18.86 -2.82
CA GLU A 58 -16.48 19.22 -1.69
C GLU A 58 -16.83 17.99 -0.83
N MET A 59 -17.26 16.89 -1.46
CA MET A 59 -17.54 15.62 -0.77
C MET A 59 -16.28 15.06 -0.08
N LEU A 60 -15.14 15.08 -0.78
CA LEU A 60 -13.86 14.62 -0.26
C LEU A 60 -13.41 15.44 0.96
N CYS A 61 -13.46 16.75 0.88
CA CYS A 61 -13.14 17.64 2.02
C CYS A 61 -14.02 17.36 3.23
N GLN A 62 -15.33 17.18 3.00
CA GLN A 62 -16.26 16.84 4.07
C GLN A 62 -15.94 15.47 4.68
N LEU A 63 -15.70 14.45 3.87
CA LEU A 63 -15.32 13.12 4.34
C LEU A 63 -14.06 13.18 5.22
N ARG A 64 -12.99 13.81 4.73
CA ARG A 64 -11.73 13.96 5.48
C ARG A 64 -11.93 14.68 6.82
N LYS A 65 -12.72 15.76 6.82
CA LYS A 65 -13.06 16.51 8.03
C LYS A 65 -13.79 15.63 9.05
N GLU A 66 -14.72 14.79 8.61
CA GLU A 66 -15.47 13.90 9.50
C GLU A 66 -14.61 12.74 10.03
N ILE A 67 -13.75 12.15 9.19
CA ILE A 67 -12.78 11.13 9.63
C ILE A 67 -11.81 11.72 10.67
N GLY A 68 -11.38 12.97 10.48
CA GLY A 68 -10.49 13.65 11.44
C GLY A 68 -11.06 13.84 12.85
N LYS A 69 -12.39 13.66 13.05
CA LYS A 69 -13.05 13.72 14.36
C LYS A 69 -13.04 12.38 15.11
N LEU A 70 -12.65 11.29 14.46
CA LEU A 70 -12.62 9.95 15.04
C LEU A 70 -11.52 9.87 16.12
N LYS A 71 -11.77 9.11 17.17
CA LYS A 71 -10.87 9.03 18.33
C LYS A 71 -9.84 7.92 18.20
N ASN A 72 -10.28 6.77 17.74
CA ASN A 72 -9.52 5.53 17.69
C ASN A 72 -8.94 5.24 16.31
N LEU A 73 -9.56 5.81 15.27
CA LEU A 73 -9.05 5.81 13.92
C LEU A 73 -8.38 7.15 13.61
N GLN A 74 -7.40 7.13 12.74
CA GLN A 74 -6.63 8.31 12.34
C GLN A 74 -6.50 8.38 10.83
N LEU A 75 -6.79 9.54 10.28
CA LEU A 75 -6.41 9.90 8.92
C LEU A 75 -4.91 10.25 8.92
N LEU A 76 -4.11 9.49 8.17
CA LEU A 76 -2.68 9.77 8.03
C LEU A 76 -2.45 10.75 6.89
N GLU A 77 -1.72 11.81 7.18
CA GLU A 77 -1.34 12.85 6.22
C GLU A 77 0.15 13.14 6.35
N THR A 78 0.81 13.35 5.23
CA THR A 78 2.22 13.76 5.14
C THR A 78 2.31 15.17 4.55
N MET A 79 3.51 15.76 4.49
CA MET A 79 3.68 17.08 3.87
C MET A 79 3.28 17.12 2.39
N GLN A 80 3.43 15.99 1.70
CA GLN A 80 3.03 15.83 0.30
C GLN A 80 2.21 14.55 0.19
N TYR A 81 0.92 14.68 0.00
CA TYR A 81 0.01 13.56 -0.17
C TYR A 81 -1.05 13.84 -1.22
N ASP A 82 -1.53 12.81 -1.85
CA ASP A 82 -2.69 12.87 -2.74
C ASP A 82 -3.97 12.86 -1.90
N ALA A 83 -4.70 13.96 -1.89
CA ALA A 83 -5.92 14.11 -1.09
C ALA A 83 -7.01 13.08 -1.45
N SER A 84 -7.00 12.54 -2.68
CA SER A 84 -7.91 11.49 -3.14
C SER A 84 -7.66 10.14 -2.46
N LYS A 85 -6.49 9.94 -1.87
CA LYS A 85 -6.13 8.74 -1.11
C LYS A 85 -6.48 8.95 0.37
N ILE A 86 -7.43 8.17 0.85
CA ILE A 86 -7.83 8.18 2.27
C ILE A 86 -7.04 7.11 2.99
N VAL A 87 -5.99 7.52 3.70
CA VAL A 87 -5.09 6.63 4.43
C VAL A 87 -5.53 6.57 5.89
N ILE A 88 -5.99 5.42 6.34
CA ILE A 88 -6.60 5.23 7.67
C ILE A 88 -5.78 4.26 8.49
N SER A 89 -5.46 4.64 9.71
CA SER A 89 -4.79 3.80 10.72
C SER A 89 -5.64 3.68 11.98
N ALA A 90 -5.57 2.52 12.63
CA ALA A 90 -6.17 2.30 13.95
C ALA A 90 -5.23 2.65 15.11
N ARG A 91 -4.26 3.54 14.91
CA ARG A 91 -3.32 4.02 15.94
C ARG A 91 -2.58 2.88 16.67
N GLY A 92 -2.18 1.83 15.93
CA GLY A 92 -1.49 0.67 16.48
C GLY A 92 -2.37 -0.33 17.24
N ARG A 93 -3.70 -0.16 17.23
CA ARG A 93 -4.62 -1.09 17.89
C ARG A 93 -4.89 -2.35 17.09
N MET A 94 -4.75 -2.26 15.78
CA MET A 94 -4.83 -3.37 14.83
C MET A 94 -3.94 -3.10 13.64
N SER A 95 -3.58 -4.16 12.93
CA SER A 95 -2.84 -4.07 11.66
C SER A 95 -3.72 -3.52 10.54
N GLY A 96 -3.08 -3.04 9.48
CA GLY A 96 -3.81 -2.64 8.27
C GLY A 96 -4.59 -3.80 7.65
N LYS A 97 -4.04 -5.02 7.72
CA LYS A 97 -4.71 -6.23 7.22
C LYS A 97 -5.99 -6.54 7.98
N GLU A 98 -5.96 -6.51 9.31
CA GLU A 98 -7.15 -6.72 10.15
C GLU A 98 -8.20 -5.63 9.88
N LEU A 99 -7.77 -4.37 9.75
CA LEU A 99 -8.66 -3.25 9.40
C LEU A 99 -9.32 -3.45 8.04
N GLN A 100 -8.56 -3.90 7.04
CA GLN A 100 -9.08 -4.22 5.70
C GLN A 100 -10.11 -5.36 5.74
N GLU A 101 -9.81 -6.44 6.45
CA GLU A 101 -10.70 -7.60 6.59
C GLU A 101 -12.01 -7.20 7.28
N ILE A 102 -11.96 -6.42 8.36
CA ILE A 102 -13.15 -5.93 9.06
C ILE A 102 -14.04 -5.08 8.14
N LEU A 103 -13.46 -4.13 7.41
CA LEU A 103 -14.21 -3.27 6.49
C LEU A 103 -14.82 -4.06 5.32
N LEU A 104 -14.10 -5.08 4.83
CA LEU A 104 -14.60 -5.94 3.76
C LEU A 104 -15.74 -6.85 4.23
N GLU A 105 -15.55 -7.55 5.33
CA GLU A 105 -16.50 -8.58 5.82
C GLU A 105 -17.77 -7.96 6.40
N ASN A 106 -17.65 -6.86 7.16
CA ASN A 106 -18.80 -6.28 7.87
C ASN A 106 -19.53 -5.21 7.05
N ASP A 107 -18.80 -4.42 6.25
CA ASP A 107 -19.35 -3.25 5.58
C ASP A 107 -19.31 -3.38 4.05
N HIS A 108 -18.75 -4.49 3.52
CA HIS A 108 -18.54 -4.75 2.09
C HIS A 108 -17.77 -3.61 1.39
N LEU A 109 -16.75 -3.10 2.09
CA LEU A 109 -15.86 -2.04 1.60
C LEU A 109 -14.50 -2.63 1.25
N GLN A 110 -14.23 -2.75 -0.05
CA GLN A 110 -12.93 -3.16 -0.56
C GLN A 110 -11.96 -1.99 -0.54
N MET A 111 -10.95 -2.05 0.31
CA MET A 111 -9.85 -1.08 0.29
C MET A 111 -8.89 -1.39 -0.86
N GLU A 112 -8.22 -0.38 -1.38
CA GLU A 112 -7.21 -0.54 -2.43
C GLU A 112 -6.06 -1.42 -1.94
N MET A 113 -5.57 -1.14 -0.74
CA MET A 113 -4.51 -1.94 -0.14
C MET A 113 -4.47 -1.78 1.38
N ALA A 114 -3.85 -2.78 2.02
CA ALA A 114 -3.44 -2.72 3.41
C ALA A 114 -1.93 -2.87 3.51
N ALA A 115 -1.29 -2.07 4.36
CA ALA A 115 0.13 -2.20 4.65
C ALA A 115 0.38 -1.86 6.12
N GLY A 116 1.25 -2.65 6.76
CA GLY A 116 1.63 -2.41 8.14
C GLY A 116 0.45 -2.11 9.06
N SER A 117 0.30 -0.85 9.42
CA SER A 117 -0.70 -0.35 10.37
C SER A 117 -1.81 0.49 9.73
N TYR A 118 -1.95 0.51 8.41
CA TYR A 118 -2.94 1.34 7.73
C TYR A 118 -3.58 0.64 6.52
N VAL A 119 -4.71 1.17 6.09
CA VAL A 119 -5.38 0.87 4.82
C VAL A 119 -5.49 2.12 3.97
N ILE A 120 -5.60 1.93 2.65
CA ILE A 120 -5.84 3.02 1.71
C ILE A 120 -7.16 2.79 0.99
N ALA A 121 -8.06 3.76 1.05
CA ALA A 121 -9.19 3.88 0.15
C ALA A 121 -8.84 4.86 -0.98
N MET A 122 -9.11 4.47 -2.22
CA MET A 122 -9.03 5.35 -3.38
C MET A 122 -10.37 5.97 -3.65
N THR A 123 -10.38 7.28 -3.89
CA THR A 123 -11.59 8.01 -4.28
C THR A 123 -11.38 8.73 -5.60
N GLY A 124 -12.46 9.04 -6.29
CA GLY A 124 -12.45 9.73 -7.57
C GLY A 124 -13.76 10.47 -7.87
N PRO A 125 -13.81 11.24 -8.97
CA PRO A 125 -15.00 12.02 -9.33
C PRO A 125 -16.23 11.17 -9.69
N GLY A 126 -16.06 9.86 -9.85
CA GLY A 126 -17.16 8.92 -10.05
C GLY A 126 -17.82 8.44 -8.75
N ASP A 127 -17.24 8.76 -7.58
CA ASP A 127 -17.82 8.39 -6.30
C ASP A 127 -19.06 9.23 -5.99
N THR A 128 -20.01 8.59 -5.33
CA THR A 128 -21.26 9.23 -4.92
C THR A 128 -21.24 9.64 -3.45
N GLN A 129 -22.10 10.58 -3.08
CA GLN A 129 -22.30 10.94 -1.67
C GLN A 129 -22.70 9.73 -0.82
N GLU A 130 -23.46 8.80 -1.39
CA GLU A 130 -23.84 7.56 -0.72
C GLU A 130 -22.61 6.68 -0.43
N GLY A 131 -21.70 6.52 -1.41
CA GLY A 131 -20.44 5.78 -1.24
C GLY A 131 -19.56 6.40 -0.16
N MET A 132 -19.40 7.73 -0.16
CA MET A 132 -18.66 8.46 0.86
C MET A 132 -19.29 8.28 2.25
N ASN A 133 -20.63 8.33 2.34
CA ASN A 133 -21.35 8.12 3.60
C ASN A 133 -21.23 6.68 4.10
N ARG A 134 -21.22 5.67 3.22
CA ARG A 134 -21.00 4.28 3.60
C ARG A 134 -19.63 4.11 4.27
N LEU A 135 -18.57 4.61 3.65
CA LEU A 135 -17.23 4.57 4.25
C LEU A 135 -17.20 5.28 5.60
N LEU A 136 -17.74 6.50 5.68
CA LEU A 136 -17.76 7.25 6.93
C LEU A 136 -18.52 6.53 8.04
N ASN A 137 -19.67 5.94 7.74
CA ASN A 137 -20.48 5.21 8.72
C ASN A 137 -19.78 3.93 9.19
N ALA A 138 -19.15 3.18 8.28
CA ALA A 138 -18.34 2.02 8.65
C ALA A 138 -17.21 2.40 9.63
N LEU A 139 -16.48 3.48 9.32
CA LEU A 139 -15.43 3.99 10.18
C LEU A 139 -15.95 4.48 11.54
N ARG A 140 -17.08 5.18 11.58
CA ARG A 140 -17.73 5.60 12.84
C ARG A 140 -18.15 4.41 13.70
N ASN A 141 -18.74 3.39 13.08
CA ASN A 141 -19.15 2.18 13.77
C ASN A 141 -17.94 1.43 14.35
N LEU A 142 -16.87 1.34 13.59
CA LEU A 142 -15.62 0.73 14.05
C LEU A 142 -14.98 1.56 15.18
N ASP A 143 -14.92 2.88 15.05
CA ASP A 143 -14.38 3.79 16.06
C ASP A 143 -15.13 3.65 17.39
N LYS A 144 -16.47 3.57 17.34
CA LYS A 144 -17.31 3.35 18.51
C LYS A 144 -17.06 1.98 19.17
N ARG A 145 -16.99 0.91 18.37
CA ARG A 145 -16.67 -0.44 18.86
C ARG A 145 -15.31 -0.47 19.57
N LEU A 146 -14.30 0.19 18.98
CA LEU A 146 -12.99 0.32 19.60
C LEU A 146 -13.06 1.08 20.94
N ASP A 147 -13.89 2.12 21.04
CA ASP A 147 -14.09 2.88 22.26
C ASP A 147 -14.74 2.03 23.36
N GLU A 148 -15.78 1.25 23.02
CA GLU A 148 -16.48 0.33 23.92
C GLU A 148 -15.53 -0.73 24.49
N VAL A 149 -14.71 -1.31 23.63
CA VAL A 149 -13.69 -2.26 24.01
C VAL A 149 -12.66 -1.66 24.97
N LEU A 150 -12.16 -0.47 24.69
CA LEU A 150 -11.18 0.22 25.53
C LEU A 150 -11.76 0.65 26.89
N GLN A 151 -13.06 0.94 26.96
CA GLN A 151 -13.77 1.26 28.20
C GLN A 151 -14.17 0.00 28.97
N GLY A 152 -14.54 -1.09 28.27
CA GLY A 152 -14.88 -2.39 28.86
C GLY A 152 -13.69 -3.10 29.50
N ASN A 153 -12.49 -2.94 28.94
CA ASN A 153 -11.24 -3.46 29.54
C ASN A 153 -10.85 -2.77 30.87
N ARG A 154 -11.57 -1.73 31.27
CA ARG A 154 -11.50 -1.20 32.65
C ARG A 154 -12.40 -1.97 33.63
N LYS A 155 -13.29 -2.86 33.12
CA LYS A 155 -14.19 -3.69 33.92
C LYS A 155 -14.36 -5.06 33.25
N GLN A 156 -13.48 -6.02 33.60
CA GLN A 156 -13.54 -7.45 33.30
C GLN A 156 -13.40 -7.93 31.83
N ASP A 157 -12.29 -8.59 31.59
CA ASP A 157 -11.97 -9.49 30.50
C ASP A 157 -13.06 -10.55 30.26
N LYS A 158 -13.82 -10.48 29.17
CA LYS A 158 -14.39 -11.68 28.51
C LYS A 158 -15.13 -11.49 27.19
N ASN A 159 -15.44 -10.28 26.71
CA ASN A 159 -16.31 -10.10 25.53
C ASN A 159 -15.67 -9.33 24.36
N LEU A 160 -14.35 -9.28 24.25
CA LEU A 160 -13.66 -8.53 23.20
C LEU A 160 -13.82 -9.22 21.83
N ASP A 161 -13.77 -10.54 21.86
CA ASP A 161 -13.79 -11.40 20.67
C ASP A 161 -15.16 -11.43 19.96
N GLU A 162 -16.25 -11.22 20.68
CA GLU A 162 -17.61 -11.17 20.12
C GLU A 162 -17.96 -9.83 19.46
N VAL A 163 -17.35 -8.74 19.90
CA VAL A 163 -17.70 -7.38 19.44
C VAL A 163 -16.96 -6.99 18.16
N LEU A 164 -15.77 -7.53 17.94
CA LEU A 164 -14.96 -7.23 16.75
C LEU A 164 -15.17 -8.20 15.60
N SER A 165 -15.68 -9.37 15.89
CA SER A 165 -16.03 -10.36 14.87
C SER A 165 -17.56 -10.47 14.78
N GLY A 166 -18.12 -10.07 13.66
CA GLY A 166 -19.42 -10.60 13.25
C GLY A 166 -19.41 -12.14 13.12
N ASN A 167 -18.24 -12.78 13.10
CA ASN A 167 -18.01 -14.24 13.15
C ASN A 167 -16.52 -14.65 13.30
N ARG A 168 -15.58 -13.75 13.59
CA ARG A 168 -14.16 -14.10 13.79
C ARG A 168 -13.70 -13.74 15.20
N LYS A 169 -13.22 -14.74 15.94
CA LYS A 169 -12.56 -14.58 17.23
C LYS A 169 -11.23 -13.86 17.03
N MET A 170 -11.14 -12.61 17.47
CA MET A 170 -9.86 -11.88 17.60
C MET A 170 -9.41 -11.98 19.06
N ASP A 171 -8.22 -12.54 19.26
CA ASP A 171 -7.61 -12.65 20.58
C ASP A 171 -7.25 -11.27 21.16
N ALA A 172 -7.69 -11.00 22.39
CA ALA A 172 -7.28 -9.81 23.17
C ALA A 172 -5.76 -9.72 23.35
N ALA A 173 -5.05 -10.82 23.18
CA ALA A 173 -3.58 -10.85 23.15
C ALA A 173 -2.97 -10.13 21.95
N THR A 174 -3.73 -9.95 20.85
CA THR A 174 -3.29 -9.30 19.61
C THR A 174 -3.39 -7.77 19.70
N MET A 175 -4.16 -7.22 20.63
CA MET A 175 -4.21 -5.77 20.92
C MET A 175 -2.99 -5.27 21.72
N LYS A 176 -1.85 -5.89 21.56
CA LYS A 176 -0.61 -5.40 22.19
C LYS A 176 -0.13 -4.16 21.45
N LYS A 177 0.09 -3.10 22.27
CA LYS A 177 0.95 -1.92 22.03
C LYS A 177 1.54 -1.87 20.64
N ASP A 178 1.26 -0.75 19.94
CA ASP A 178 1.94 -0.26 18.74
C ASP A 178 2.93 -1.31 18.17
N PRO A 179 2.59 -2.08 17.16
CA PRO A 179 3.47 -3.13 16.66
C PRO A 179 4.74 -2.56 16.00
N GLY A 180 5.22 -1.41 16.39
CA GLY A 180 6.49 -0.86 15.90
C GLY A 180 6.66 -0.79 14.36
N PHE A 181 5.62 -1.20 13.66
CA PHE A 181 5.58 -1.61 12.26
C PHE A 181 5.75 -0.47 11.26
N CYS A 182 5.55 0.76 11.68
CA CYS A 182 5.71 1.95 10.83
C CYS A 182 6.96 2.77 11.15
N ARG A 183 7.86 2.29 11.99
CA ARG A 183 9.00 3.08 12.47
C ARG A 183 10.32 2.79 11.74
N HIS A 184 10.32 1.92 10.74
CA HIS A 184 11.53 1.76 9.94
C HIS A 184 11.55 2.87 8.88
N PRO A 185 12.35 3.95 9.08
CA PRO A 185 12.59 4.88 8.01
C PRO A 185 13.15 4.11 6.82
N LEU A 186 12.79 4.50 5.60
CA LEU A 186 13.48 4.01 4.41
C LEU A 186 14.94 4.41 4.55
N ILE A 187 15.78 3.47 4.93
CA ILE A 187 17.22 3.68 5.03
C ILE A 187 17.75 3.56 3.61
N PRO A 188 18.43 4.59 3.07
CA PRO A 188 19.07 4.48 1.78
C PRO A 188 20.03 3.30 1.79
N ALA A 189 19.77 2.30 0.94
CA ALA A 189 20.66 1.15 0.83
C ALA A 189 21.95 1.55 0.11
N GLU A 190 23.07 0.94 0.52
CA GLU A 190 24.36 1.10 -0.16
C GLU A 190 24.31 0.41 -1.52
N ARG A 191 24.36 1.16 -2.61
CA ARG A 191 24.47 0.61 -3.96
C ARG A 191 25.92 0.20 -4.23
N VAL A 192 26.18 -1.10 -4.21
CA VAL A 192 27.50 -1.68 -4.49
C VAL A 192 27.71 -1.94 -5.99
N VAL A 193 26.65 -2.33 -6.67
CA VAL A 193 26.65 -2.63 -8.12
C VAL A 193 25.41 -2.03 -8.75
N GLU A 194 25.52 -1.53 -9.98
CA GLU A 194 24.33 -1.12 -10.74
C GLU A 194 23.42 -2.32 -11.00
N SER A 195 22.12 -2.20 -10.77
CA SER A 195 21.13 -3.28 -10.93
C SER A 195 21.19 -3.93 -12.32
N ALA A 196 21.44 -3.13 -13.37
CA ALA A 196 21.60 -3.64 -14.74
C ALA A 196 22.81 -4.57 -14.91
N LYS A 197 23.86 -4.41 -14.10
CA LYS A 197 25.10 -5.20 -14.14
C LYS A 197 25.04 -6.45 -13.25
N VAL A 198 23.96 -6.65 -12.54
CA VAL A 198 23.74 -7.83 -11.68
C VAL A 198 23.29 -9.03 -12.50
N LYS A 199 22.62 -8.80 -13.64
CA LYS A 199 22.07 -9.86 -14.49
C LYS A 199 23.16 -10.85 -14.95
N GLY A 200 22.91 -12.14 -14.72
CA GLY A 200 23.81 -13.22 -15.10
C GLY A 200 24.97 -13.50 -14.14
N ARG A 201 25.09 -12.75 -13.05
CA ARG A 201 26.07 -13.07 -12.00
C ARG A 201 25.68 -14.33 -11.23
N LYS A 202 26.69 -15.12 -10.80
CA LYS A 202 26.47 -16.31 -9.98
C LYS A 202 26.18 -15.89 -8.55
N GLY A 203 25.11 -16.42 -7.99
CA GLY A 203 24.67 -16.17 -6.62
C GLY A 203 24.64 -17.40 -5.74
N LEU A 204 24.37 -17.15 -4.48
CA LEU A 204 24.07 -18.15 -3.45
C LEU A 204 22.76 -17.74 -2.78
N ALA A 205 21.80 -18.66 -2.69
CA ALA A 205 20.55 -18.41 -1.98
C ALA A 205 20.75 -18.64 -0.47
N VAL A 206 20.61 -17.57 0.31
CA VAL A 206 20.74 -17.57 1.76
C VAL A 206 19.39 -17.29 2.43
N PRO A 207 19.13 -17.81 3.65
CA PRO A 207 17.99 -17.38 4.45
C PRO A 207 18.03 -15.87 4.72
N TRP A 208 16.87 -15.24 4.99
CA TRP A 208 16.80 -13.80 5.28
C TRP A 208 17.80 -13.37 6.37
N GLN A 209 17.88 -14.14 7.46
CA GLN A 209 18.73 -13.88 8.62
C GLN A 209 20.22 -13.81 8.28
N GLU A 210 20.63 -14.48 7.21
CA GLU A 210 22.02 -14.52 6.75
C GLU A 210 22.31 -13.53 5.61
N ALA A 211 21.30 -12.75 5.18
CA ALA A 211 21.42 -11.84 4.05
C ALA A 211 22.12 -10.52 4.40
N ALA A 212 22.12 -10.12 5.67
CA ALA A 212 22.74 -8.87 6.12
C ALA A 212 24.21 -8.76 5.69
N GLY A 213 24.61 -7.60 5.21
CA GLY A 213 25.95 -7.31 4.70
C GLY A 213 26.25 -7.85 3.30
N LYS A 214 25.40 -8.71 2.73
CA LYS A 214 25.60 -9.29 1.38
C LYS A 214 24.95 -8.43 0.31
N VAL A 215 25.41 -8.58 -0.93
CA VAL A 215 24.86 -7.83 -2.08
C VAL A 215 23.78 -8.66 -2.74
N SER A 216 22.57 -8.10 -2.83
CA SER A 216 21.41 -8.75 -3.43
C SER A 216 21.54 -8.92 -4.94
N LEU A 217 21.06 -10.04 -5.46
CA LEU A 217 20.84 -10.30 -6.89
C LEU A 217 19.36 -10.24 -7.28
N GLU A 218 18.46 -10.09 -6.32
CA GLU A 218 17.02 -10.12 -6.50
C GLU A 218 16.37 -8.87 -5.90
N PHE A 219 15.17 -8.57 -6.37
CA PHE A 219 14.27 -7.65 -5.68
C PHE A 219 13.66 -8.33 -4.46
N VAL A 220 13.42 -7.56 -3.43
CA VAL A 220 12.59 -7.96 -2.28
C VAL A 220 11.58 -6.86 -2.05
N TYR A 221 10.30 -7.16 -2.12
CA TYR A 221 9.25 -6.17 -1.95
C TYR A 221 8.00 -6.79 -1.31
N LEU A 222 7.19 -5.92 -0.73
CA LEU A 222 5.85 -6.23 -0.27
C LEU A 222 4.86 -5.85 -1.38
N TYR A 223 3.97 -6.76 -1.75
CA TYR A 223 2.90 -6.45 -2.70
C TYR A 223 1.52 -6.67 -2.07
N PRO A 224 0.57 -5.75 -2.26
CA PRO A 224 0.67 -4.39 -2.80
C PRO A 224 1.46 -3.42 -1.87
N PRO A 225 2.08 -2.34 -2.39
CA PRO A 225 2.05 -1.83 -3.76
C PRO A 225 3.25 -2.26 -4.63
N GLY A 226 4.17 -3.07 -4.13
CA GLY A 226 5.38 -3.47 -4.86
C GLY A 226 6.55 -2.51 -4.68
N ILE A 227 6.59 -1.73 -3.59
CA ILE A 227 7.74 -0.88 -3.24
C ILE A 227 8.90 -1.77 -2.76
N PRO A 228 10.08 -1.69 -3.41
CA PRO A 228 11.21 -2.51 -3.02
C PRO A 228 11.72 -2.17 -1.63
N ILE A 229 11.98 -3.21 -0.83
CA ILE A 229 12.76 -3.16 0.42
C ILE A 229 14.24 -3.30 0.09
N VAL A 230 14.56 -4.17 -0.89
CA VAL A 230 15.91 -4.40 -1.40
C VAL A 230 15.87 -4.46 -2.92
N VAL A 231 16.84 -3.84 -3.57
CA VAL A 231 17.00 -3.81 -5.03
C VAL A 231 18.26 -4.59 -5.43
N PRO A 232 18.29 -5.29 -6.58
CA PRO A 232 19.49 -5.97 -7.05
C PRO A 232 20.68 -5.01 -7.15
N GLY A 233 21.82 -5.42 -6.57
CA GLY A 233 23.04 -4.62 -6.50
C GLY A 233 23.22 -3.80 -5.24
N GLU A 234 22.24 -3.78 -4.37
CA GLU A 234 22.33 -3.16 -3.05
C GLU A 234 22.88 -4.12 -2.00
N ARG A 235 23.60 -3.57 -1.02
CA ARG A 235 23.98 -4.28 0.20
C ARG A 235 22.78 -4.34 1.14
N VAL A 236 22.39 -5.53 1.50
CA VAL A 236 21.26 -5.75 2.42
C VAL A 236 21.66 -5.29 3.83
N SER A 237 20.93 -4.36 4.40
CA SER A 237 21.17 -3.89 5.76
C SER A 237 20.50 -4.82 6.81
N GLU A 238 20.93 -4.74 8.06
CA GLU A 238 20.27 -5.45 9.16
C GLU A 238 18.83 -4.99 9.35
N GLU A 239 18.57 -3.69 9.16
CA GLU A 239 17.24 -3.11 9.25
C GLU A 239 16.32 -3.64 8.14
N ALA A 240 16.83 -3.82 6.92
CA ALA A 240 16.06 -4.41 5.83
C ALA A 240 15.70 -5.88 6.15
N VAL A 241 16.62 -6.66 6.71
CA VAL A 241 16.35 -8.02 7.16
C VAL A 241 15.29 -8.02 8.26
N GLN A 242 15.42 -7.16 9.27
CA GLN A 242 14.44 -7.07 10.35
C GLN A 242 13.06 -6.68 9.82
N GLN A 243 12.99 -5.74 8.90
CA GLN A 243 11.75 -5.32 8.26
C GLN A 243 11.07 -6.47 7.50
N ILE A 244 11.84 -7.28 6.76
CA ILE A 244 11.33 -8.46 6.05
C ILE A 244 10.73 -9.46 7.05
N LEU A 245 11.46 -9.78 8.12
CA LEU A 245 11.02 -10.72 9.15
C LEU A 245 9.76 -10.22 9.89
N ASP A 246 9.68 -8.93 10.15
CA ASP A 246 8.51 -8.32 10.79
C ASP A 246 7.28 -8.38 9.85
N TYR A 247 7.45 -8.20 8.54
CA TYR A 247 6.38 -8.38 7.57
C TYR A 247 5.87 -9.82 7.54
N GLU A 248 6.76 -10.80 7.46
CA GLU A 248 6.37 -12.22 7.47
C GLU A 248 5.65 -12.61 8.77
N LYS A 249 6.18 -12.18 9.92
CA LYS A 249 5.55 -12.44 11.23
C LYS A 249 4.13 -11.87 11.34
N ASN A 250 3.86 -10.77 10.65
CA ASN A 250 2.53 -10.15 10.60
C ASN A 250 1.66 -10.66 9.45
N GLY A 251 2.05 -11.77 8.82
CA GLY A 251 1.25 -12.46 7.81
C GLY A 251 1.24 -11.80 6.43
N PHE A 252 2.20 -10.91 6.14
CA PHE A 252 2.40 -10.37 4.80
C PHE A 252 3.28 -11.30 3.97
N THR A 253 3.03 -11.33 2.67
CA THR A 253 3.82 -12.11 1.73
C THR A 253 4.93 -11.26 1.13
N ILE A 254 6.17 -11.70 1.27
CA ILE A 254 7.33 -11.08 0.62
C ILE A 254 7.48 -11.68 -0.76
N GLU A 255 7.67 -10.83 -1.76
CA GLU A 255 7.79 -11.19 -3.17
C GLU A 255 9.11 -10.71 -3.77
N GLY A 256 9.37 -11.13 -5.01
CA GLY A 256 10.54 -10.73 -5.81
C GLY A 256 11.68 -11.73 -5.83
N THR A 257 11.66 -12.74 -4.97
CA THR A 257 12.70 -13.77 -4.89
C THR A 257 12.31 -15.05 -5.61
N LYS A 258 13.30 -15.80 -6.14
CA LYS A 258 13.09 -17.09 -6.80
C LYS A 258 12.72 -18.21 -5.84
N LYS A 259 13.17 -18.11 -4.59
CA LYS A 259 12.93 -19.11 -3.54
C LYS A 259 12.28 -18.46 -2.36
N LYS A 260 11.23 -19.08 -1.87
CA LYS A 260 10.55 -18.64 -0.66
C LYS A 260 11.52 -18.59 0.52
N ASP A 261 11.43 -17.57 1.35
CA ASP A 261 12.20 -17.35 2.58
C ASP A 261 13.73 -17.28 2.37
N ARG A 262 14.17 -17.00 1.13
CA ARG A 262 15.59 -16.90 0.78
C ARG A 262 15.84 -15.78 -0.22
N LEU A 263 17.02 -15.22 -0.13
CA LEU A 263 17.54 -14.20 -1.04
C LEU A 263 18.75 -14.74 -1.81
N GLU A 264 18.77 -14.55 -3.12
CA GLU A 264 19.98 -14.81 -3.90
C GLU A 264 20.92 -13.61 -3.78
N VAL A 265 22.14 -13.87 -3.27
CA VAL A 265 23.18 -12.85 -3.03
C VAL A 265 24.43 -13.18 -3.83
N LEU A 266 25.28 -12.19 -4.10
CA LEU A 266 26.58 -12.41 -4.74
C LEU A 266 27.42 -13.42 -3.95
N LYS A 267 28.04 -14.37 -4.66
CA LYS A 267 28.83 -15.44 -4.05
C LYS A 267 30.12 -14.95 -3.37
N ASN A 268 30.64 -13.79 -3.78
CA ASN A 268 31.86 -13.16 -3.26
C ASN A 268 31.64 -11.63 -3.19
N GLY A 269 30.72 -11.19 -2.35
CA GLY A 269 30.41 -9.78 -2.15
C GLY A 269 30.54 -9.37 -0.70
#